data_baf3e5b97c5e6c2a68962656eed70f6c
#
_entry.id   baf3e5b97c5e6c2a68962656eed70f6c
#
_cell.length_a   1.000
_cell.length_b   1.000
_cell.length_c   1.000
_cell.angle_alpha   90.00
_cell.angle_beta   90.00
_cell.angle_gamma   90.00
#
_symmetry.space_group_name_H-M   'P 1'
#
loop_
_entity.id
_entity.type
_entity.pdbx_description
1 polymer ?
#
loop_
_entity_poly.entity_id
_entity_poly.type
_entity_poly.pdbx_seq_one_letter_code
_entity_poly.pdbx_strand_id
1 'polypeptide(L)'
;MFGGAAMTKADDLHGSYNHAVDPDAAAIIAAALVHVPFDGWSNESLVAGATDAGFSADDVARLFPGGAVDAVVMHSALADEAMVTAFEEMADRPDRVHLMIRELILIRLDQAAMHKEAVRRGLTLLAVPANALASARALYATVDAMWRAAGQRDTDISFYTKRATLAAVYSATLLAWIADTSGDRTVIEGFLDRRLQDVARLPKASAPLRSALNTGQRLAEGMFQIVGRVRR
;
A
#
# COMPACT_ATOMS: atom_id res chain seq x y z
N MET A 1 37.60 0.54 26.32
CA MET A 1 36.29 0.17 26.85
C MET A 1 35.33 0.28 25.65
N PHE A 2 35.05 -0.86 25.01
CA PHE A 2 34.27 -0.94 23.76
C PHE A 2 32.83 -1.31 24.12
N GLY A 3 31.88 -0.47 23.74
CA GLY A 3 30.45 -0.76 23.81
C GLY A 3 29.84 -0.51 22.44
N GLY A 4 29.96 -1.48 21.53
CA GLY A 4 29.25 -1.48 20.26
C GLY A 4 27.81 -1.94 20.48
N ALA A 5 26.84 -1.03 20.37
CA ALA A 5 25.44 -1.37 20.28
C ALA A 5 25.19 -2.04 18.94
N ALA A 6 24.77 -3.31 18.97
CA ALA A 6 24.27 -4.02 17.80
C ALA A 6 22.92 -3.39 17.40
N MET A 7 22.93 -2.57 16.37
CA MET A 7 21.74 -2.11 15.68
C MET A 7 21.04 -3.32 15.06
N THR A 8 19.85 -3.62 15.52
CA THR A 8 19.07 -4.77 15.04
C THR A 8 18.53 -4.47 13.65
N LYS A 9 18.69 -5.45 12.76
CA LYS A 9 18.26 -5.50 11.35
C LYS A 9 16.76 -5.20 11.09
N ALA A 10 15.99 -4.96 12.16
CA ALA A 10 14.57 -4.56 12.10
C ALA A 10 14.39 -3.05 11.87
N ASP A 11 15.37 -2.21 12.24
CA ASP A 11 15.27 -0.76 12.06
C ASP A 11 15.49 -0.33 10.61
N ASP A 12 16.21 -1.13 9.81
CA ASP A 12 16.46 -0.83 8.39
C ASP A 12 15.21 -1.01 7.51
N LEU A 13 14.17 -1.70 7.98
CA LEU A 13 12.90 -1.84 7.26
C LEU A 13 11.93 -0.66 7.48
N HIS A 14 12.18 0.20 8.46
CA HIS A 14 11.34 1.34 8.80
C HIS A 14 11.88 2.67 8.28
N GLY A 15 13.09 2.69 7.73
CA GLY A 15 13.87 3.90 7.44
C GLY A 15 13.67 4.57 6.07
N SER A 16 12.90 4.01 5.14
CA SER A 16 13.04 4.40 3.72
C SER A 16 11.81 4.97 3.00
N TYR A 17 10.67 5.14 3.64
CA TYR A 17 9.43 5.52 2.91
C TYR A 17 8.88 6.92 3.21
N ASN A 18 9.64 7.77 3.87
CA ASN A 18 9.24 9.17 4.12
C ASN A 18 10.07 10.17 3.29
N HIS A 19 10.53 9.78 2.10
CA HIS A 19 11.00 10.76 1.12
C HIS A 19 9.77 11.26 0.36
N ALA A 20 9.52 12.56 0.44
CA ALA A 20 8.61 13.26 -0.47
C ALA A 20 8.95 12.81 -1.91
N VAL A 21 7.93 12.47 -2.69
CA VAL A 21 8.14 12.06 -4.07
C VAL A 21 8.87 13.20 -4.80
N ASP A 22 9.89 12.84 -5.58
CA ASP A 22 10.65 13.80 -6.37
C ASP A 22 9.66 14.59 -7.27
N PRO A 23 9.65 15.93 -7.22
CA PRO A 23 8.72 16.75 -7.99
C PRO A 23 8.81 16.50 -9.50
N ASP A 24 10.01 16.23 -10.02
CA ASP A 24 10.21 15.94 -11.44
C ASP A 24 9.55 14.60 -11.81
N ALA A 25 9.71 13.59 -10.94
CA ALA A 25 9.06 12.31 -11.13
C ALA A 25 7.53 12.42 -11.05
N ALA A 26 7.01 13.25 -10.13
CA ALA A 26 5.58 13.54 -10.02
C ALA A 26 5.02 14.20 -11.30
N ALA A 27 5.77 15.18 -11.87
CA ALA A 27 5.40 15.84 -13.11
C ALA A 27 5.37 14.88 -14.30
N ILE A 28 6.39 14.02 -14.41
CA ILE A 28 6.45 12.98 -15.46
C ILE A 28 5.29 12.00 -15.33
N ILE A 29 4.99 11.52 -14.13
CA ILE A 29 3.86 10.61 -13.88
C ILE A 29 2.54 11.27 -14.28
N ALA A 30 2.31 12.51 -13.86
CA ALA A 30 1.08 13.24 -14.17
C ALA A 30 0.86 13.36 -15.68
N ALA A 31 1.92 13.69 -16.44
CA ALA A 31 1.87 13.75 -17.90
C ALA A 31 1.70 12.37 -18.54
N ALA A 32 2.37 11.33 -18.01
CA ALA A 32 2.28 9.96 -18.53
C ALA A 32 0.87 9.36 -18.39
N LEU A 33 0.04 9.83 -17.43
CA LEU A 33 -1.34 9.34 -17.25
C LEU A 33 -2.22 9.52 -18.49
N VAL A 34 -1.88 10.43 -19.39
CA VAL A 34 -2.61 10.62 -20.68
C VAL A 34 -2.29 9.48 -21.65
N HIS A 35 -1.07 8.97 -21.62
CA HIS A 35 -0.56 7.92 -22.51
C HIS A 35 -0.89 6.50 -22.00
N VAL A 36 -0.87 6.31 -20.69
CA VAL A 36 -1.07 5.00 -20.04
C VAL A 36 -2.37 4.28 -20.50
N PRO A 37 -3.51 4.92 -20.74
CA PRO A 37 -4.70 4.23 -21.26
C PRO A 37 -4.51 3.54 -22.62
N PHE A 38 -3.53 3.96 -23.41
CA PHE A 38 -3.23 3.41 -24.74
C PHE A 38 -2.06 2.43 -24.67
N ASP A 39 -0.93 2.86 -24.13
CA ASP A 39 0.34 2.14 -24.19
C ASP A 39 0.64 1.32 -22.92
N GLY A 40 -0.24 1.41 -21.92
CA GLY A 40 -0.01 0.82 -20.60
C GLY A 40 1.07 1.58 -19.81
N TRP A 41 1.40 1.07 -18.64
CA TRP A 41 2.58 1.49 -17.92
C TRP A 41 3.80 0.85 -18.58
N SER A 42 4.50 1.61 -19.38
CA SER A 42 5.65 1.19 -20.20
C SER A 42 6.72 2.27 -20.24
N ASN A 43 7.91 1.94 -20.73
CA ASN A 43 8.94 2.94 -20.94
C ASN A 43 8.50 3.99 -21.99
N GLU A 44 7.74 3.56 -22.99
CA GLU A 44 7.23 4.42 -24.04
C GLU A 44 6.27 5.47 -23.47
N SER A 45 5.32 5.07 -22.63
CA SER A 45 4.38 6.01 -21.99
C SER A 45 5.09 6.96 -21.00
N LEU A 46 6.15 6.50 -20.32
CA LEU A 46 6.95 7.36 -19.43
C LEU A 46 7.76 8.37 -20.20
N VAL A 47 8.41 7.97 -21.31
CA VAL A 47 9.18 8.88 -22.15
C VAL A 47 8.27 9.89 -22.86
N ALA A 48 7.08 9.48 -23.31
CA ALA A 48 6.08 10.40 -23.85
C ALA A 48 5.65 11.44 -22.80
N GLY A 49 5.30 11.01 -21.59
CA GLY A 49 4.96 11.90 -20.49
C GLY A 49 6.12 12.82 -20.08
N ALA A 50 7.35 12.31 -20.07
CA ALA A 50 8.53 13.13 -19.81
C ALA A 50 8.69 14.23 -20.86
N THR A 51 8.53 13.89 -22.14
CA THR A 51 8.60 14.85 -23.24
C THR A 51 7.52 15.94 -23.08
N ASP A 52 6.29 15.55 -22.78
CA ASP A 52 5.18 16.48 -22.55
C ASP A 52 5.42 17.41 -21.36
N ALA A 53 6.14 16.92 -20.35
CA ALA A 53 6.51 17.69 -19.15
C ALA A 53 7.84 18.44 -19.28
N GLY A 54 8.50 18.37 -20.44
CA GLY A 54 9.76 19.08 -20.71
C GLY A 54 11.02 18.38 -20.17
N PHE A 55 10.94 17.09 -19.87
CA PHE A 55 12.05 16.23 -19.43
C PHE A 55 12.56 15.35 -20.57
N SER A 56 13.74 14.76 -20.37
CA SER A 56 14.40 13.87 -21.33
C SER A 56 14.15 12.38 -20.99
N ALA A 57 14.47 11.49 -21.94
CA ALA A 57 14.47 10.05 -21.69
C ALA A 57 15.52 9.63 -20.63
N ASP A 58 16.62 10.38 -20.51
CA ASP A 58 17.65 10.15 -19.49
C ASP A 58 17.11 10.46 -18.07
N ASP A 59 16.22 11.46 -17.96
CA ASP A 59 15.54 11.74 -16.69
C ASP A 59 14.61 10.60 -16.30
N VAL A 60 13.91 9.98 -17.26
CA VAL A 60 13.11 8.78 -17.01
C VAL A 60 13.97 7.65 -16.47
N ALA A 61 15.10 7.36 -17.10
CA ALA A 61 16.01 6.30 -16.66
C ALA A 61 16.59 6.59 -15.26
N ARG A 62 16.85 7.85 -14.93
CA ARG A 62 17.36 8.28 -13.63
C ARG A 62 16.30 8.21 -12.52
N LEU A 63 15.07 8.65 -12.82
CA LEU A 63 13.97 8.77 -11.83
C LEU A 63 13.22 7.45 -11.62
N PHE A 64 13.20 6.59 -12.64
CA PHE A 64 12.51 5.30 -12.61
C PHE A 64 13.45 4.14 -12.98
N PRO A 65 14.48 3.85 -12.18
CA PRO A 65 15.49 2.82 -12.50
C PRO A 65 14.88 1.41 -12.65
N GLY A 66 13.78 1.12 -11.96
CA GLY A 66 12.96 -0.09 -12.14
C GLY A 66 11.88 0.05 -13.22
N GLY A 67 11.92 1.13 -14.03
CA GLY A 67 11.00 1.38 -15.13
C GLY A 67 9.56 1.56 -14.69
N ALA A 68 8.64 0.95 -15.45
CA ALA A 68 7.20 1.07 -15.23
C ALA A 68 6.73 0.64 -13.82
N VAL A 69 7.41 -0.32 -13.20
CA VAL A 69 7.06 -0.77 -11.84
C VAL A 69 7.31 0.34 -10.82
N ASP A 70 8.46 1.02 -10.91
CA ASP A 70 8.77 2.15 -10.03
C ASP A 70 7.78 3.30 -10.23
N ALA A 71 7.41 3.58 -11.49
CA ALA A 71 6.43 4.62 -11.79
C ALA A 71 5.04 4.31 -11.21
N VAL A 72 4.57 3.06 -11.29
CA VAL A 72 3.30 2.65 -10.68
C VAL A 72 3.35 2.74 -9.16
N VAL A 73 4.45 2.31 -8.52
CA VAL A 73 4.63 2.42 -7.06
C VAL A 73 4.64 3.88 -6.64
N MET A 74 5.34 4.73 -7.38
CA MET A 74 5.42 6.17 -7.10
C MET A 74 4.07 6.87 -7.35
N HIS A 75 3.34 6.52 -8.42
CA HIS A 75 1.96 6.97 -8.65
C HIS A 75 1.04 6.61 -7.47
N SER A 76 1.20 5.40 -6.91
CA SER A 76 0.44 5.01 -5.71
C SER A 76 0.82 5.88 -4.50
N ALA A 77 2.10 6.18 -4.30
CA ALA A 77 2.56 7.03 -3.19
C ALA A 77 2.02 8.47 -3.31
N LEU A 78 2.06 9.06 -4.50
CA LEU A 78 1.46 10.39 -4.76
C LEU A 78 -0.03 10.43 -4.43
N ALA A 79 -0.75 9.39 -4.82
CA ALA A 79 -2.17 9.29 -4.53
C ALA A 79 -2.45 9.02 -3.05
N ASP A 80 -1.53 8.39 -2.31
CA ASP A 80 -1.63 8.24 -0.86
C ASP A 80 -1.40 9.58 -0.14
N GLU A 81 -0.44 10.39 -0.60
CA GLU A 81 -0.21 11.76 -0.09
C GLU A 81 -1.43 12.65 -0.34
N ALA A 82 -1.98 12.63 -1.56
CA ALA A 82 -3.17 13.39 -1.90
C ALA A 82 -4.39 12.97 -1.07
N MET A 83 -4.57 11.67 -0.82
CA MET A 83 -5.63 11.14 0.05
C MET A 83 -5.49 11.68 1.48
N VAL A 84 -4.29 11.63 2.06
CA VAL A 84 -4.04 12.11 3.42
C VAL A 84 -4.31 13.60 3.51
N THR A 85 -3.79 14.40 2.57
CA THR A 85 -4.02 15.85 2.51
C THR A 85 -5.51 16.17 2.45
N ALA A 86 -6.25 15.54 1.53
CA ALA A 86 -7.68 15.78 1.40
C ALA A 86 -8.46 15.39 2.67
N PHE A 87 -8.06 14.31 3.34
CA PHE A 87 -8.66 13.91 4.60
C PHE A 87 -8.35 14.89 5.73
N GLU A 88 -7.12 15.43 5.79
CA GLU A 88 -6.71 16.41 6.81
C GLU A 88 -7.39 17.77 6.61
N GLU A 89 -7.73 18.13 5.39
CA GLU A 89 -8.44 19.37 5.04
C GLU A 89 -9.95 19.29 5.22
N MET A 90 -10.52 18.10 5.48
CA MET A 90 -11.97 17.97 5.72
C MET A 90 -12.43 18.76 6.94
N ALA A 91 -13.47 19.59 6.77
CA ALA A 91 -14.08 20.34 7.85
C ALA A 91 -14.81 19.43 8.86
N ASP A 92 -15.53 18.42 8.36
CA ASP A 92 -16.35 17.50 9.15
C ASP A 92 -15.75 16.10 9.16
N ARG A 93 -14.54 15.94 9.73
CA ARG A 93 -13.90 14.63 9.85
C ARG A 93 -14.63 13.74 10.85
N PRO A 94 -14.87 12.46 10.51
CA PRO A 94 -15.46 11.52 11.45
C PRO A 94 -14.59 11.33 12.71
N ASP A 95 -15.22 11.15 13.87
CA ASP A 95 -14.52 10.88 15.14
C ASP A 95 -14.13 9.42 15.35
N ARG A 96 -14.84 8.48 14.67
CA ARG A 96 -14.64 7.05 14.87
C ARG A 96 -13.69 6.48 13.84
N VAL A 97 -12.69 5.72 14.27
CA VAL A 97 -11.64 5.14 13.42
C VAL A 97 -12.18 4.40 12.21
N HIS A 98 -13.22 3.57 12.36
CA HIS A 98 -13.77 2.83 11.22
C HIS A 98 -14.45 3.74 10.19
N LEU A 99 -15.01 4.89 10.61
CA LEU A 99 -15.55 5.90 9.70
C LEU A 99 -14.45 6.72 9.04
N MET A 100 -13.36 7.03 9.77
CA MET A 100 -12.16 7.65 9.19
C MET A 100 -11.56 6.77 8.10
N ILE A 101 -11.41 5.47 8.36
CA ILE A 101 -10.91 4.50 7.38
C ILE A 101 -11.85 4.39 6.17
N ARG A 102 -13.16 4.37 6.40
CA ARG A 102 -14.15 4.40 5.31
C ARG A 102 -13.93 5.60 4.40
N GLU A 103 -13.82 6.78 5.00
CA GLU A 103 -13.67 8.03 4.27
C GLU A 103 -12.34 8.08 3.50
N LEU A 104 -11.24 7.69 4.13
CA LEU A 104 -9.93 7.61 3.47
C LEU A 104 -9.97 6.70 2.23
N ILE A 105 -10.60 5.53 2.31
CA ILE A 105 -10.77 4.63 1.16
C ILE A 105 -11.58 5.32 0.05
N LEU A 106 -12.68 5.98 0.39
CA LEU A 106 -13.52 6.66 -0.60
C LEU A 106 -12.79 7.82 -1.26
N ILE A 107 -12.12 8.68 -0.50
CA ILE A 107 -11.28 9.77 -1.04
C ILE A 107 -10.26 9.21 -2.04
N ARG A 108 -9.56 8.12 -1.68
CA ARG A 108 -8.55 7.49 -2.53
C ARG A 108 -9.11 6.99 -3.85
N LEU A 109 -10.33 6.44 -3.85
CA LEU A 109 -11.00 5.95 -5.06
C LEU A 109 -11.58 7.11 -5.88
N ASP A 110 -12.17 8.11 -5.24
CA ASP A 110 -12.73 9.28 -5.92
C ASP A 110 -11.64 10.07 -6.66
N GLN A 111 -10.47 10.29 -6.03
CA GLN A 111 -9.33 10.95 -6.66
C GLN A 111 -8.79 10.17 -7.87
N ALA A 112 -8.87 8.84 -7.82
CA ALA A 112 -8.43 7.97 -8.91
C ALA A 112 -9.45 7.83 -10.03
N ALA A 113 -10.68 8.36 -9.89
CA ALA A 113 -11.78 8.10 -10.81
C ALA A 113 -11.48 8.52 -12.26
N MET A 114 -10.82 9.66 -12.45
CA MET A 114 -10.43 10.15 -13.78
C MET A 114 -9.35 9.31 -14.45
N HIS A 115 -8.58 8.55 -13.67
CA HIS A 115 -7.46 7.73 -14.12
C HIS A 115 -7.68 6.24 -13.84
N LYS A 116 -8.95 5.81 -13.76
CA LYS A 116 -9.34 4.43 -13.42
C LYS A 116 -8.64 3.38 -14.29
N GLU A 117 -8.51 3.66 -15.60
CA GLU A 117 -7.81 2.76 -16.53
C GLU A 117 -6.31 2.64 -16.18
N ALA A 118 -5.65 3.74 -15.80
CA ALA A 118 -4.26 3.71 -15.39
C ALA A 118 -4.09 2.87 -14.10
N VAL A 119 -5.01 3.01 -13.13
CA VAL A 119 -5.02 2.17 -11.93
C VAL A 119 -5.20 0.70 -12.29
N ARG A 120 -6.15 0.36 -13.18
CA ARG A 120 -6.40 -1.01 -13.65
C ARG A 120 -5.15 -1.62 -14.27
N ARG A 121 -4.46 -0.89 -15.14
CA ARG A 121 -3.23 -1.34 -15.79
C ARG A 121 -2.06 -1.46 -14.80
N GLY A 122 -1.96 -0.55 -13.84
CA GLY A 122 -0.98 -0.64 -12.75
C GLY A 122 -1.18 -1.89 -11.89
N LEU A 123 -2.42 -2.22 -11.52
CA LEU A 123 -2.74 -3.45 -10.80
C LEU A 123 -2.37 -4.69 -11.61
N THR A 124 -2.61 -4.68 -12.94
CA THR A 124 -2.22 -5.78 -13.81
C THR A 124 -0.70 -5.97 -13.85
N LEU A 125 0.07 -4.87 -13.93
CA LEU A 125 1.53 -4.92 -13.89
C LEU A 125 2.04 -5.45 -12.54
N LEU A 126 1.47 -4.96 -11.44
CA LEU A 126 1.86 -5.39 -10.08
C LEU A 126 1.41 -6.83 -9.74
N ALA A 127 0.43 -7.39 -10.46
CA ALA A 127 0.00 -8.78 -10.28
C ALA A 127 0.98 -9.81 -10.85
N VAL A 128 1.97 -9.40 -11.66
CA VAL A 128 3.02 -10.29 -12.18
C VAL A 128 3.86 -10.79 -11.00
N PRO A 129 4.13 -12.11 -10.89
CA PRO A 129 4.86 -12.68 -9.76
C PRO A 129 6.22 -12.04 -9.49
N ALA A 130 6.94 -11.61 -10.53
CA ALA A 130 8.21 -10.91 -10.40
C ALA A 130 8.09 -9.57 -9.63
N ASN A 131 6.91 -8.96 -9.63
CA ASN A 131 6.63 -7.68 -9.00
C ASN A 131 5.95 -7.82 -7.63
N ALA A 132 5.81 -9.06 -7.10
CA ALA A 132 5.08 -9.33 -5.87
C ALA A 132 5.58 -8.54 -4.66
N LEU A 133 6.90 -8.32 -4.55
CA LEU A 133 7.49 -7.55 -3.46
C LEU A 133 7.12 -6.05 -3.59
N ALA A 134 7.20 -5.48 -4.79
CA ALA A 134 6.80 -4.10 -5.06
C ALA A 134 5.31 -3.89 -4.77
N SER A 135 4.47 -4.84 -5.23
CA SER A 135 3.02 -4.86 -4.97
C SER A 135 2.70 -4.88 -3.47
N ALA A 136 3.33 -5.79 -2.72
CA ALA A 136 3.13 -5.90 -1.29
C ALA A 136 3.56 -4.64 -0.53
N ARG A 137 4.68 -4.04 -0.94
CA ARG A 137 5.19 -2.79 -0.34
C ARG A 137 4.26 -1.61 -0.62
N ALA A 138 3.80 -1.44 -1.86
CA ALA A 138 2.86 -0.38 -2.23
C ALA A 138 1.54 -0.51 -1.45
N LEU A 139 0.95 -1.71 -1.38
CA LEU A 139 -0.25 -1.96 -0.59
C LEU A 139 -0.04 -1.66 0.89
N TYR A 140 1.10 -2.09 1.46
CA TYR A 140 1.42 -1.81 2.86
C TYR A 140 1.54 -0.31 3.11
N ALA A 141 2.21 0.45 2.23
CA ALA A 141 2.37 1.89 2.35
C ALA A 141 1.02 2.61 2.36
N THR A 142 0.11 2.27 1.41
CA THR A 142 -1.25 2.82 1.37
C THR A 142 -2.03 2.56 2.66
N VAL A 143 -2.00 1.31 3.15
CA VAL A 143 -2.70 0.92 4.37
C VAL A 143 -2.12 1.61 5.60
N ASP A 144 -0.80 1.75 5.67
CA ASP A 144 -0.11 2.44 6.75
C ASP A 144 -0.41 3.95 6.75
N ALA A 145 -0.48 4.58 5.56
CA ALA A 145 -0.90 5.97 5.42
C ALA A 145 -2.34 6.19 5.93
N MET A 146 -3.29 5.34 5.53
CA MET A 146 -4.67 5.38 6.03
C MET A 146 -4.73 5.22 7.55
N TRP A 147 -3.94 4.30 8.10
CA TRP A 147 -3.96 3.99 9.52
C TRP A 147 -3.37 5.14 10.36
N ARG A 148 -2.30 5.76 9.87
CA ARG A 148 -1.70 6.95 10.49
C ARG A 148 -2.62 8.15 10.42
N ALA A 149 -3.24 8.42 9.26
CA ALA A 149 -4.19 9.51 9.08
C ALA A 149 -5.42 9.37 10.01
N ALA A 150 -5.84 8.12 10.30
CA ALA A 150 -6.87 7.84 11.29
C ALA A 150 -6.38 7.95 12.76
N GLY A 151 -5.19 8.50 13.01
CA GLY A 151 -4.65 8.77 14.35
C GLY A 151 -4.15 7.54 15.12
N GLN A 152 -4.01 6.40 14.45
CA GLN A 152 -3.61 5.15 15.10
C GLN A 152 -2.10 4.94 15.04
N ARG A 153 -1.43 4.98 16.20
CA ARG A 153 0.02 4.80 16.35
C ARG A 153 0.39 3.55 17.15
N ASP A 154 -0.49 2.55 17.16
CA ASP A 154 -0.27 1.31 17.92
C ASP A 154 1.02 0.60 17.48
N THR A 155 1.77 0.08 18.46
CA THR A 155 3.05 -0.65 18.25
C THR A 155 2.98 -2.10 18.73
N ASP A 156 1.79 -2.59 19.13
CA ASP A 156 1.58 -3.93 19.66
C ASP A 156 1.30 -5.00 18.58
N ILE A 157 1.15 -6.26 18.99
CA ILE A 157 0.85 -7.38 18.06
C ILE A 157 -0.45 -7.14 17.27
N SER A 158 -1.37 -6.33 17.80
CA SER A 158 -2.61 -5.96 17.10
C SER A 158 -2.34 -5.09 15.87
N PHE A 159 -1.20 -4.41 15.82
CA PHE A 159 -0.72 -3.59 14.71
C PHE A 159 -0.71 -4.34 13.37
N TYR A 160 -0.09 -5.52 13.32
CA TYR A 160 0.00 -6.30 12.07
C TYR A 160 -1.35 -6.87 11.64
N THR A 161 -2.15 -7.36 12.61
CA THR A 161 -3.47 -7.93 12.30
C THR A 161 -4.43 -6.87 11.77
N LYS A 162 -4.43 -5.68 12.36
CA LYS A 162 -5.26 -4.55 11.93
C LYS A 162 -4.90 -4.10 10.51
N ARG A 163 -3.59 -3.99 10.20
CA ARG A 163 -3.12 -3.63 8.85
C ARG A 163 -3.42 -4.69 7.82
N ALA A 164 -3.21 -5.97 8.13
CA ALA A 164 -3.57 -7.06 7.23
C ALA A 164 -5.07 -7.08 6.92
N THR A 165 -5.91 -6.84 7.94
CA THR A 165 -7.36 -6.75 7.76
C THR A 165 -7.75 -5.56 6.88
N LEU A 166 -7.16 -4.38 7.12
CA LEU A 166 -7.40 -3.22 6.29
C LEU A 166 -6.91 -3.43 4.84
N ALA A 167 -5.75 -4.08 4.66
CA ALA A 167 -5.25 -4.44 3.34
C ALA A 167 -6.25 -5.31 2.57
N ALA A 168 -6.86 -6.29 3.24
CA ALA A 168 -7.89 -7.14 2.63
C ALA A 168 -9.16 -6.34 2.25
N VAL A 169 -9.64 -5.47 3.14
CA VAL A 169 -10.82 -4.61 2.87
C VAL A 169 -10.54 -3.65 1.72
N TYR A 170 -9.40 -2.95 1.76
CA TYR A 170 -9.01 -2.01 0.71
C TYR A 170 -8.85 -2.71 -0.64
N SER A 171 -8.09 -3.81 -0.70
CA SER A 171 -7.89 -4.56 -1.94
C SER A 171 -9.19 -5.08 -2.53
N ALA A 172 -10.09 -5.64 -1.70
CA ALA A 172 -11.40 -6.10 -2.15
C ALA A 172 -12.25 -4.95 -2.70
N THR A 173 -12.23 -3.78 -2.04
CA THR A 173 -12.98 -2.59 -2.47
C THR A 173 -12.39 -2.00 -3.75
N LEU A 174 -11.07 -1.93 -3.87
CA LEU A 174 -10.37 -1.48 -5.07
C LEU A 174 -10.71 -2.36 -6.28
N LEU A 175 -10.69 -3.68 -6.11
CA LEU A 175 -11.05 -4.62 -7.18
C LEU A 175 -12.54 -4.51 -7.56
N ALA A 176 -13.43 -4.34 -6.59
CA ALA A 176 -14.85 -4.11 -6.86
C ALA A 176 -15.05 -2.79 -7.63
N TRP A 177 -14.35 -1.72 -7.23
CA TRP A 177 -14.40 -0.44 -7.91
C TRP A 177 -13.85 -0.52 -9.34
N ILE A 178 -12.75 -1.24 -9.58
CA ILE A 178 -12.20 -1.47 -10.93
C ILE A 178 -13.21 -2.22 -11.82
N ALA A 179 -13.90 -3.21 -11.25
CA ALA A 179 -14.87 -4.03 -11.97
C ALA A 179 -16.21 -3.32 -12.22
N ASP A 180 -16.52 -2.32 -11.40
CA ASP A 180 -17.79 -1.57 -11.52
C ASP A 180 -17.78 -0.73 -12.79
N THR A 181 -18.83 -0.86 -13.59
CA THR A 181 -19.09 -0.09 -14.83
C THR A 181 -20.28 0.85 -14.72
N SER A 182 -20.97 0.84 -13.57
CA SER A 182 -22.18 1.66 -13.37
C SER A 182 -21.85 3.15 -13.22
N GLY A 183 -20.66 3.47 -12.69
CA GLY A 183 -20.30 4.83 -12.31
C GLY A 183 -21.08 5.35 -11.10
N ASP A 184 -21.90 4.52 -10.47
CA ASP A 184 -22.66 4.87 -9.27
C ASP A 184 -21.83 4.66 -8.02
N ARG A 185 -21.40 5.75 -7.40
CA ARG A 185 -20.61 5.75 -6.16
C ARG A 185 -21.27 4.96 -5.04
N THR A 186 -22.62 4.95 -4.98
CA THR A 186 -23.36 4.25 -3.90
C THR A 186 -23.14 2.72 -3.93
N VAL A 187 -22.86 2.14 -5.09
CA VAL A 187 -22.54 0.72 -5.25
C VAL A 187 -21.26 0.38 -4.48
N ILE A 188 -20.24 1.21 -4.62
CA ILE A 188 -18.93 1.01 -3.98
C ILE A 188 -19.00 1.34 -2.51
N GLU A 189 -19.71 2.40 -2.12
CA GLU A 189 -19.97 2.70 -0.70
C GLU A 189 -20.67 1.53 0.00
N GLY A 190 -21.74 1.01 -0.59
CA GLY A 190 -22.44 -0.13 -0.04
C GLY A 190 -21.59 -1.41 0.01
N PHE A 191 -20.68 -1.61 -0.94
CA PHE A 191 -19.72 -2.72 -0.90
C PHE A 191 -18.74 -2.55 0.26
N LEU A 192 -18.13 -1.38 0.39
CA LEU A 192 -17.17 -1.06 1.46
C LEU A 192 -17.82 -1.20 2.84
N ASP A 193 -19.03 -0.68 3.01
CA ASP A 193 -19.76 -0.76 4.27
C ASP A 193 -20.00 -2.21 4.72
N ARG A 194 -20.38 -3.09 3.78
CA ARG A 194 -20.50 -4.53 4.06
C ARG A 194 -19.16 -5.15 4.49
N ARG A 195 -18.04 -4.82 3.80
CA ARG A 195 -16.72 -5.35 4.17
C ARG A 195 -16.27 -4.88 5.55
N LEU A 196 -16.49 -3.61 5.89
CA LEU A 196 -16.18 -3.08 7.22
C LEU A 196 -17.06 -3.74 8.31
N GLN A 197 -18.35 -3.99 8.03
CA GLN A 197 -19.23 -4.71 8.95
C GLN A 197 -18.81 -6.17 9.14
N ASP A 198 -18.40 -6.86 8.08
CA ASP A 198 -17.91 -8.24 8.17
C ASP A 198 -16.69 -8.32 9.10
N VAL A 199 -15.77 -7.39 8.98
CA VAL A 199 -14.59 -7.28 9.87
C VAL A 199 -15.03 -7.03 11.32
N ALA A 200 -16.00 -6.15 11.56
CA ALA A 200 -16.49 -5.84 12.90
C ALA A 200 -17.17 -7.05 13.57
N ARG A 201 -17.75 -7.96 12.78
CA ARG A 201 -18.39 -9.20 13.25
C ARG A 201 -17.42 -10.35 13.47
N LEU A 202 -16.20 -10.29 12.92
CA LEU A 202 -15.20 -11.31 13.19
C LEU A 202 -14.94 -11.34 14.71
N PRO A 203 -15.13 -12.50 15.40
CA PRO A 203 -14.71 -12.62 16.78
C PRO A 203 -13.25 -12.17 16.86
N LYS A 204 -12.88 -11.47 17.95
CA LYS A 204 -11.48 -11.10 18.18
C LYS A 204 -10.65 -12.39 18.28
N ALA A 205 -10.36 -13.00 17.14
CA ALA A 205 -9.67 -14.26 16.99
C ALA A 205 -8.17 -14.07 17.26
N SER A 206 -7.85 -13.54 18.45
CA SER A 206 -6.49 -13.44 18.94
C SER A 206 -5.98 -14.76 19.58
N ALA A 207 -6.88 -15.70 19.87
CA ALA A 207 -6.51 -16.95 20.55
C ALA A 207 -5.90 -18.02 19.62
N PRO A 208 -6.46 -18.40 18.44
CA PRO A 208 -5.88 -19.50 17.65
C PRO A 208 -4.58 -19.11 16.95
N LEU A 209 -4.41 -17.85 16.52
CA LEU A 209 -3.17 -17.41 15.85
C LEU A 209 -2.01 -17.29 16.85
N ARG A 210 -2.26 -16.80 18.07
CA ARG A 210 -1.28 -16.82 19.17
C ARG A 210 -0.87 -18.24 19.54
N SER A 211 -1.80 -19.16 19.57
CA SER A 211 -1.55 -20.60 19.84
C SER A 211 -0.67 -21.21 18.73
N ALA A 212 -0.95 -20.93 17.46
CA ALA A 212 -0.17 -21.44 16.33
C ALA A 212 1.26 -20.87 16.30
N LEU A 213 1.44 -19.57 16.58
CA LEU A 213 2.75 -18.91 16.66
C LEU A 213 3.55 -19.42 17.84
N ASN A 214 2.94 -19.59 19.02
CA ASN A 214 3.60 -20.16 20.20
C ASN A 214 3.95 -21.64 20.02
N THR A 215 3.15 -22.40 19.29
CA THR A 215 3.45 -23.81 18.95
C THR A 215 4.62 -23.89 17.98
N GLY A 216 4.69 -22.99 16.98
CA GLY A 216 5.82 -22.91 16.05
C GLY A 216 7.14 -22.55 16.75
N GLN A 217 7.12 -21.61 17.69
CA GLN A 217 8.29 -21.25 18.49
C GLN A 217 8.76 -22.40 19.37
N ARG A 218 7.84 -23.09 20.06
CA ARG A 218 8.18 -24.26 20.90
C ARG A 218 8.75 -25.44 20.09
N LEU A 219 8.27 -25.64 18.86
CA LEU A 219 8.82 -26.66 17.95
C LEU A 219 10.22 -26.30 17.48
N ALA A 220 10.47 -25.02 17.17
CA ALA A 220 11.80 -24.54 16.80
C ALA A 220 12.81 -24.68 17.96
N GLU A 221 12.41 -24.30 19.18
CA GLU A 221 13.25 -24.46 20.39
C GLU A 221 13.53 -25.95 20.70
N GLY A 222 12.54 -26.82 20.54
CA GLY A 222 12.69 -28.27 20.69
C GLY A 222 13.68 -28.89 19.70
N MET A 223 13.67 -28.46 18.45
CA MET A 223 14.61 -28.90 17.41
C MET A 223 16.04 -28.45 17.70
N PHE A 224 16.25 -27.23 18.22
CA PHE A 224 17.59 -26.76 18.60
C PHE A 224 18.17 -27.54 19.77
N GLN A 225 17.35 -27.99 20.72
CA GLN A 225 17.82 -28.81 21.86
C GLN A 225 18.21 -30.24 21.45
N ILE A 226 17.52 -30.82 20.45
CA ILE A 226 17.85 -32.16 19.95
C ILE A 226 19.18 -32.17 19.18
N VAL A 227 19.44 -31.15 18.36
CA VAL A 227 20.70 -31.00 17.59
C VAL A 227 21.89 -30.72 18.51
N GLY A 228 21.68 -30.04 19.64
CA GLY A 228 22.75 -29.81 20.64
C GLY A 228 23.15 -31.03 21.46
N ARG A 229 22.30 -32.09 21.52
CA ARG A 229 22.57 -33.34 22.26
C ARG A 229 23.30 -34.41 21.45
N VAL A 230 23.31 -34.31 20.13
CA VAL A 230 23.98 -35.29 19.22
C VAL A 230 25.47 -34.95 19.01
N ARG A 231 25.94 -33.83 19.53
CA ARG A 231 27.36 -33.37 19.42
C ARG A 231 28.17 -33.46 20.70
N ARG A 232 27.77 -34.33 21.64
CA ARG A 232 28.66 -34.73 22.78
C ARG A 232 28.88 -36.21 22.82
#